data_1f711b2cb22123334f78d6fc468067b4
#
_entry.id   1f711b2cb22123334f78d6fc468067b4
#
_cell.length_a   1.000
_cell.length_b   1.000
_cell.length_c   1.000
_cell.angle_alpha   90.00
_cell.angle_beta   90.00
_cell.angle_gamma   90.00
#
_symmetry.space_group_name_H-M   'P 1'
#
loop_
_entity.id
_entity.type
_entity.pdbx_description
1 polymer ?
#
loop_
_entity_poly.entity_id
_entity_poly.type
_entity_poly.pdbx_seq_one_letter_code
_entity_poly.pdbx_strand_id
1 'polypeptide(L)'
;MSVFGLQRLYIGGGYVDATSGKTFDTFDPATGELLAQVQQASAADVDRAVASAREGQREWAAMTAMQRSRILRRAVELLRERNDELAALETRDTGKPIAETLAVDIVTGADVIEYYAGLATAIEGLQVPLRAESFVYTRREPLGVCAGIGAWNYPIQIACWKTAPALAAGNAMVFKPSEVTPLTALKLAEIYTEAGVPAGVFNVVQGDGSVGALLTGHPDIAKVSFTGGVETGKKVMSLAGASSLKEVTMELGGKSPLIVFDDADLDRAADIAVTANFFSSGQVCTNGTRVFVHRSIKDAFTARVLERVKRIRVGKPTDADTNFGPLVSAAQLDKVLGFIDSGKAEGAKLLAGGTRLTDGHFANGQYVAPTVFGDCRDDMKIVREEIFGPVMSILEFESEDEVIARANDTHFGLAAGVVTENLSRAHRTIHRLEAGICWINTWGESPAEMPVGGYKQSGVGRENGITTLEHYTRIKSVQVELGRYNPVF
;
A
#
# COMPACT_ATOMS: atom_id res chain seq x y z
N MET A 1 -6.70 4.16 31.34
CA MET A 1 -5.37 4.62 30.90
C MET A 1 -5.08 3.96 29.58
N SER A 2 -4.40 4.64 28.65
CA SER A 2 -4.01 4.03 27.37
C SER A 2 -2.93 2.97 27.56
N VAL A 3 -2.92 1.95 26.68
CA VAL A 3 -1.98 0.81 26.78
C VAL A 3 -0.54 1.25 26.53
N PHE A 4 -0.32 2.09 25.51
CA PHE A 4 1.02 2.51 25.06
C PHE A 4 1.36 3.96 25.46
N GLY A 5 0.54 4.62 26.28
CA GLY A 5 0.77 5.99 26.73
C GLY A 5 0.70 7.05 25.62
N LEU A 6 1.40 8.17 25.84
CA LEU A 6 1.48 9.27 24.90
C LEU A 6 2.53 8.99 23.81
N GLN A 7 2.10 9.02 22.56
CA GLN A 7 2.97 8.90 21.40
C GLN A 7 3.35 10.29 20.88
N ARG A 8 4.64 10.51 20.68
CA ARG A 8 5.22 11.79 20.23
C ARG A 8 5.61 11.73 18.75
N LEU A 9 6.02 12.86 18.20
CA LEU A 9 6.65 12.91 16.88
C LEU A 9 8.08 12.35 16.98
N TYR A 10 8.63 11.88 15.84
CA TYR A 10 10.02 11.44 15.75
C TYR A 10 10.76 12.30 14.72
N ILE A 11 11.61 13.23 15.17
CA ILE A 11 12.28 14.21 14.32
C ILE A 11 13.74 14.31 14.74
N GLY A 12 14.65 14.28 13.76
CA GLY A 12 16.07 14.46 14.01
C GLY A 12 16.72 13.31 14.79
N GLY A 13 16.20 12.08 14.64
CA GLY A 13 16.73 10.89 15.28
C GLY A 13 16.22 10.66 16.70
N GLY A 14 15.15 11.35 17.13
CA GLY A 14 14.59 11.19 18.48
C GLY A 14 13.14 11.62 18.62
N TYR A 15 12.54 11.25 19.75
CA TYR A 15 11.20 11.67 20.12
C TYR A 15 11.16 13.13 20.54
N VAL A 16 10.22 13.89 19.98
CA VAL A 16 10.02 15.31 20.27
C VAL A 16 8.55 15.60 20.49
N ASP A 17 8.23 16.57 21.34
CA ASP A 17 6.86 17.00 21.54
C ASP A 17 6.36 17.87 20.38
N ALA A 18 5.07 17.67 20.02
CA ALA A 18 4.41 18.53 19.07
C ALA A 18 4.14 19.93 19.67
N THR A 19 4.38 20.96 18.86
CA THR A 19 4.18 22.36 19.30
C THR A 19 2.70 22.74 19.40
N SER A 20 1.80 21.97 18.78
CA SER A 20 0.35 22.25 18.77
C SER A 20 -0.32 22.02 20.13
N GLY A 21 0.23 21.16 20.97
CA GLY A 21 -0.43 20.66 22.17
C GLY A 21 -1.68 19.79 21.94
N LYS A 22 -2.03 19.53 20.66
CA LYS A 22 -3.19 18.71 20.28
C LYS A 22 -2.81 17.23 20.29
N THR A 23 -3.79 16.40 20.63
CA THR A 23 -3.68 14.93 20.57
C THR A 23 -4.93 14.35 19.89
N PHE A 24 -4.80 13.13 19.41
CA PHE A 24 -5.91 12.29 18.98
C PHE A 24 -5.71 10.88 19.56
N ASP A 25 -6.80 10.13 19.64
CA ASP A 25 -6.80 8.79 20.23
C ASP A 25 -6.76 7.73 19.12
N THR A 26 -6.03 6.61 19.37
CA THR A 26 -6.11 5.40 18.55
C THR A 26 -6.62 4.24 19.39
N PHE A 27 -7.41 3.36 18.77
CA PHE A 27 -8.16 2.31 19.46
C PHE A 27 -7.88 0.95 18.86
N ASP A 28 -7.88 -0.08 19.71
CA ASP A 28 -7.88 -1.48 19.27
C ASP A 28 -9.21 -1.81 18.58
N PRO A 29 -9.20 -2.14 17.27
CA PRO A 29 -10.46 -2.39 16.53
C PRO A 29 -11.21 -3.63 17.01
N ALA A 30 -10.55 -4.56 17.69
CA ALA A 30 -11.16 -5.78 18.19
C ALA A 30 -11.93 -5.59 19.51
N THR A 31 -11.50 -4.60 20.33
CA THR A 31 -12.03 -4.44 21.70
C THR A 31 -12.59 -3.05 21.97
N GLY A 32 -12.25 -2.04 21.15
CA GLY A 32 -12.53 -0.64 21.42
C GLY A 32 -11.68 -0.04 22.52
N GLU A 33 -10.65 -0.75 23.00
CA GLU A 33 -9.73 -0.25 24.03
C GLU A 33 -8.86 0.88 23.50
N LEU A 34 -8.65 1.94 24.31
CA LEU A 34 -7.74 3.03 23.98
C LEU A 34 -6.29 2.53 23.98
N LEU A 35 -5.68 2.45 22.79
CA LEU A 35 -4.27 2.04 22.65
C LEU A 35 -3.31 3.14 23.06
N ALA A 36 -3.45 4.33 22.49
CA ALA A 36 -2.57 5.44 22.74
C ALA A 36 -3.25 6.78 22.54
N GLN A 37 -2.73 7.82 23.18
CA GLN A 37 -2.90 9.21 22.75
C GLN A 37 -1.71 9.59 21.88
N VAL A 38 -1.96 10.24 20.75
CA VAL A 38 -0.95 10.56 19.75
C VAL A 38 -0.92 12.08 19.54
N GLN A 39 0.26 12.67 19.66
CA GLN A 39 0.42 14.12 19.43
C GLN A 39 0.25 14.46 17.95
N GLN A 40 -0.55 15.51 17.66
CA GLN A 40 -0.75 16.00 16.31
C GLN A 40 0.26 17.10 15.95
N ALA A 41 0.99 16.93 14.87
CA ALA A 41 1.92 17.93 14.37
C ALA A 41 1.21 19.22 13.93
N SER A 42 1.88 20.33 14.13
CA SER A 42 1.53 21.64 13.56
C SER A 42 2.32 21.94 12.29
N ALA A 43 2.05 23.06 11.64
CA ALA A 43 2.87 23.58 10.53
C ALA A 43 4.34 23.77 10.96
N ALA A 44 4.59 24.32 12.15
CA ALA A 44 5.93 24.50 12.68
C ALA A 44 6.67 23.17 12.91
N ASP A 45 5.95 22.10 13.26
CA ASP A 45 6.53 20.76 13.40
C ASP A 45 6.89 20.15 12.05
N VAL A 46 6.05 20.37 11.03
CA VAL A 46 6.33 19.96 9.65
C VAL A 46 7.57 20.69 9.11
N ASP A 47 7.64 22.01 9.31
CA ASP A 47 8.81 22.82 8.92
C ASP A 47 10.09 22.31 9.61
N ARG A 48 10.01 22.00 10.92
CA ARG A 48 11.12 21.41 11.69
C ARG A 48 11.55 20.06 11.14
N ALA A 49 10.59 19.19 10.80
CA ALA A 49 10.87 17.87 10.24
C ALA A 49 11.52 17.99 8.85
N VAL A 50 11.04 18.89 7.99
CA VAL A 50 11.61 19.12 6.67
C VAL A 50 13.02 19.74 6.75
N ALA A 51 13.24 20.70 7.66
CA ALA A 51 14.56 21.26 7.92
C ALA A 51 15.55 20.17 8.37
N SER A 52 15.15 19.35 9.35
CA SER A 52 15.93 18.18 9.79
C SER A 52 16.21 17.20 8.65
N ALA A 53 15.21 16.94 7.80
CA ALA A 53 15.38 16.06 6.65
C ALA A 53 16.37 16.60 5.62
N ARG A 54 16.43 17.92 5.40
CA ARG A 54 17.42 18.55 4.52
C ARG A 54 18.85 18.42 5.03
N GLU A 55 19.05 18.50 6.33
CA GLU A 55 20.36 18.32 6.96
C GLU A 55 20.80 16.86 6.86
N GLY A 56 19.96 15.93 7.32
CA GLY A 56 20.25 14.50 7.24
C GLY A 56 20.46 13.99 5.81
N GLN A 57 19.69 14.53 4.85
CA GLN A 57 19.84 14.16 3.44
C GLN A 57 21.22 14.50 2.87
N ARG A 58 21.80 15.64 3.25
CA ARG A 58 23.15 16.01 2.79
C ARG A 58 24.21 15.02 3.26
N GLU A 59 24.14 14.62 4.51
CA GLU A 59 25.03 13.59 5.07
C GLU A 59 24.81 12.23 4.38
N TRP A 60 23.55 11.82 4.25
CA TRP A 60 23.17 10.55 3.64
C TRP A 60 23.56 10.45 2.17
N ALA A 61 23.34 11.51 1.39
CA ALA A 61 23.71 11.56 -0.02
C ALA A 61 25.23 11.62 -0.24
N ALA A 62 26.00 12.12 0.72
CA ALA A 62 27.46 12.13 0.65
C ALA A 62 28.08 10.76 0.90
N MET A 63 27.34 9.83 1.52
CA MET A 63 27.77 8.46 1.70
C MET A 63 27.81 7.72 0.36
N THR A 64 28.76 6.79 0.22
CA THR A 64 28.76 5.89 -0.94
C THR A 64 27.51 4.99 -0.92
N ALA A 65 27.07 4.55 -2.09
CA ALA A 65 25.95 3.63 -2.21
C ALA A 65 26.15 2.34 -1.37
N MET A 66 27.39 1.84 -1.28
CA MET A 66 27.73 0.67 -0.47
C MET A 66 27.58 0.96 1.05
N GLN A 67 27.90 2.16 1.52
CA GLN A 67 27.69 2.52 2.92
C GLN A 67 26.19 2.55 3.26
N ARG A 68 25.38 3.20 2.40
CA ARG A 68 23.93 3.20 2.54
C ARG A 68 23.36 1.77 2.53
N SER A 69 23.80 0.93 1.58
CA SER A 69 23.40 -0.48 1.49
C SER A 69 23.65 -1.25 2.80
N ARG A 70 24.83 -1.10 3.40
CA ARG A 70 25.17 -1.78 4.65
C ARG A 70 24.28 -1.35 5.83
N ILE A 71 23.99 -0.06 5.94
CA ILE A 71 23.10 0.49 6.98
C ILE A 71 21.67 -0.03 6.79
N LEU A 72 21.15 -0.01 5.55
CA LEU A 72 19.82 -0.54 5.25
C LEU A 72 19.73 -2.05 5.53
N ARG A 73 20.77 -2.83 5.24
CA ARG A 73 20.82 -4.26 5.61
C ARG A 73 20.78 -4.47 7.11
N ARG A 74 21.44 -3.60 7.90
CA ARG A 74 21.32 -3.67 9.36
C ARG A 74 19.89 -3.39 9.84
N ALA A 75 19.18 -2.46 9.21
CA ALA A 75 17.76 -2.23 9.49
C ALA A 75 16.89 -3.46 9.18
N VAL A 76 17.20 -4.20 8.10
CA VAL A 76 16.53 -5.48 7.77
C VAL A 76 16.73 -6.52 8.87
N GLU A 77 17.96 -6.68 9.34
CA GLU A 77 18.26 -7.60 10.46
C GLU A 77 17.44 -7.25 11.70
N LEU A 78 17.41 -5.98 12.08
CA LEU A 78 16.65 -5.50 13.24
C LEU A 78 15.12 -5.69 13.09
N LEU A 79 14.57 -5.48 11.88
CA LEU A 79 13.17 -5.75 11.61
C LEU A 79 12.85 -7.24 11.80
N ARG A 80 13.69 -8.12 11.26
CA ARG A 80 13.51 -9.57 11.39
C ARG A 80 13.70 -10.06 12.83
N GLU A 81 14.69 -9.51 13.56
CA GLU A 81 14.94 -9.80 14.98
C GLU A 81 13.73 -9.40 15.86
N ARG A 82 13.01 -8.32 15.49
CA ARG A 82 11.86 -7.77 16.23
C ARG A 82 10.51 -8.12 15.62
N ASN A 83 10.46 -9.10 14.73
CA ASN A 83 9.22 -9.45 14.01
C ASN A 83 8.05 -9.69 14.96
N ASP A 84 8.23 -10.48 16.00
CA ASP A 84 7.17 -10.85 16.95
C ASP A 84 6.62 -9.63 17.70
N GLU A 85 7.50 -8.73 18.16
CA GLU A 85 7.11 -7.48 18.85
C GLU A 85 6.30 -6.57 17.90
N LEU A 86 6.83 -6.37 16.68
CA LEU A 86 6.21 -5.50 15.69
C LEU A 86 4.88 -6.06 15.19
N ALA A 87 4.80 -7.36 14.95
CA ALA A 87 3.59 -8.04 14.56
C ALA A 87 2.50 -7.95 15.62
N ALA A 88 2.85 -8.11 16.88
CA ALA A 88 1.91 -7.95 17.98
C ALA A 88 1.36 -6.51 18.08
N LEU A 89 2.21 -5.51 17.86
CA LEU A 89 1.79 -4.10 17.80
C LEU A 89 0.90 -3.82 16.58
N GLU A 90 1.30 -4.28 15.40
CA GLU A 90 0.54 -4.14 14.14
C GLU A 90 -0.84 -4.79 14.25
N THR A 91 -0.92 -5.99 14.86
CA THR A 91 -2.19 -6.70 15.12
C THR A 91 -3.14 -5.85 15.97
N ARG A 92 -2.65 -5.22 17.02
CA ARG A 92 -3.49 -4.38 17.88
C ARG A 92 -3.90 -3.08 17.21
N ASP A 93 -2.99 -2.47 16.45
CA ASP A 93 -3.24 -1.19 15.78
C ASP A 93 -4.21 -1.34 14.59
N THR A 94 -4.15 -2.47 13.87
CA THR A 94 -4.92 -2.72 12.64
C THR A 94 -6.14 -3.64 12.81
N GLY A 95 -6.12 -4.52 13.81
CA GLY A 95 -7.08 -5.60 13.97
C GLY A 95 -6.82 -6.84 13.10
N LYS A 96 -5.71 -6.88 12.36
CA LYS A 96 -5.33 -8.07 11.57
C LYS A 96 -4.94 -9.26 12.44
N PRO A 97 -5.25 -10.49 12.03
CA PRO A 97 -4.82 -11.69 12.75
C PRO A 97 -3.31 -11.74 12.95
N ILE A 98 -2.86 -12.14 14.14
CA ILE A 98 -1.43 -12.26 14.47
C ILE A 98 -0.69 -13.20 13.49
N ALA A 99 -1.34 -14.26 13.02
CA ALA A 99 -0.77 -15.16 12.03
C ALA A 99 -0.46 -14.45 10.70
N GLU A 100 -1.23 -13.43 10.34
CA GLU A 100 -1.01 -12.61 9.14
C GLU A 100 0.12 -11.61 9.37
N THR A 101 0.10 -10.84 10.45
CA THR A 101 1.11 -9.82 10.71
C THR A 101 2.51 -10.40 10.92
N LEU A 102 2.61 -11.59 11.55
CA LEU A 102 3.87 -12.34 11.70
C LEU A 102 4.45 -12.80 10.35
N ALA A 103 3.58 -13.22 9.43
CA ALA A 103 4.02 -13.84 8.17
C ALA A 103 4.16 -12.86 7.01
N VAL A 104 3.48 -11.70 7.06
CA VAL A 104 3.36 -10.79 5.91
C VAL A 104 3.90 -9.40 6.21
N ASP A 105 3.35 -8.66 7.16
CA ASP A 105 3.53 -7.21 7.26
C ASP A 105 4.99 -6.79 7.47
N ILE A 106 5.62 -7.35 8.48
CA ILE A 106 7.01 -6.99 8.83
C ILE A 106 7.99 -7.70 7.88
N VAL A 107 7.70 -8.96 7.53
CA VAL A 107 8.55 -9.77 6.65
C VAL A 107 8.66 -9.11 5.27
N THR A 108 7.53 -8.77 4.64
CA THR A 108 7.55 -8.13 3.31
C THR A 108 8.10 -6.70 3.36
N GLY A 109 7.90 -5.99 4.48
CA GLY A 109 8.55 -4.70 4.71
C GLY A 109 10.08 -4.83 4.75
N ALA A 110 10.60 -5.82 5.46
CA ALA A 110 12.02 -6.12 5.53
C ALA A 110 12.58 -6.54 4.16
N ASP A 111 11.85 -7.39 3.42
CA ASP A 111 12.26 -7.86 2.09
C ASP A 111 12.39 -6.72 1.09
N VAL A 112 11.48 -5.73 1.14
CA VAL A 112 11.57 -4.55 0.27
C VAL A 112 12.79 -3.69 0.62
N ILE A 113 13.09 -3.48 1.91
CA ILE A 113 14.32 -2.77 2.31
C ILE A 113 15.56 -3.54 1.84
N GLU A 114 15.59 -4.87 1.98
CA GLU A 114 16.70 -5.71 1.53
C GLU A 114 16.91 -5.61 0.02
N TYR A 115 15.83 -5.68 -0.76
CA TYR A 115 15.86 -5.53 -2.21
C TYR A 115 16.50 -4.20 -2.64
N TYR A 116 16.01 -3.08 -2.09
CA TYR A 116 16.57 -1.77 -2.45
C TYR A 116 17.97 -1.53 -1.85
N ALA A 117 18.29 -2.10 -0.71
CA ALA A 117 19.67 -2.11 -0.20
C ALA A 117 20.63 -2.79 -1.19
N GLY A 118 20.17 -3.89 -1.83
CA GLY A 118 20.90 -4.55 -2.93
C GLY A 118 21.05 -3.66 -4.16
N LEU A 119 20.00 -2.93 -4.53
CA LEU A 119 19.96 -2.06 -5.72
C LEU A 119 20.65 -0.71 -5.53
N ALA A 120 20.99 -0.29 -4.32
CA ALA A 120 21.60 1.02 -4.08
C ALA A 120 22.89 1.23 -4.91
N THR A 121 23.66 0.17 -5.13
CA THR A 121 24.89 0.21 -5.94
C THR A 121 24.67 0.04 -7.43
N ALA A 122 23.47 -0.26 -7.87
CA ALA A 122 23.08 -0.43 -9.28
C ALA A 122 22.37 0.82 -9.86
N ILE A 123 22.40 1.94 -9.14
CA ILE A 123 21.87 3.23 -9.64
C ILE A 123 22.92 3.85 -10.54
N GLU A 124 22.82 3.58 -11.83
CA GLU A 124 23.82 3.93 -12.84
C GLU A 124 23.32 5.04 -13.77
N GLY A 125 24.30 5.70 -14.44
CA GLY A 125 24.08 6.58 -15.56
C GLY A 125 24.48 5.93 -16.88
N LEU A 126 24.25 6.64 -17.97
CA LEU A 126 24.63 6.24 -19.33
C LEU A 126 25.83 7.03 -19.80
N GLN A 127 26.63 6.44 -20.71
CA GLN A 127 27.62 7.15 -21.49
C GLN A 127 27.31 6.94 -22.97
N VAL A 128 27.10 8.04 -23.70
CA VAL A 128 26.67 8.01 -25.12
C VAL A 128 27.73 8.76 -25.95
N PRO A 129 28.47 8.08 -26.84
CA PRO A 129 29.40 8.72 -27.77
C PRO A 129 28.60 9.50 -28.81
N LEU A 130 29.01 10.75 -29.07
CA LEU A 130 28.42 11.60 -30.11
C LEU A 130 29.31 11.65 -31.36
N ARG A 131 30.61 11.92 -31.18
CA ARG A 131 31.66 11.96 -32.17
C ARG A 131 33.00 11.70 -31.50
N ALA A 132 34.10 11.62 -32.26
CA ALA A 132 35.41 11.26 -31.73
C ALA A 132 35.87 12.10 -30.51
N GLU A 133 35.51 13.36 -30.48
CA GLU A 133 35.95 14.30 -29.43
C GLU A 133 34.79 14.80 -28.56
N SER A 134 33.60 14.14 -28.64
CA SER A 134 32.44 14.57 -27.85
C SER A 134 31.60 13.40 -27.42
N PHE A 135 31.16 13.41 -26.16
CA PHE A 135 30.28 12.44 -25.60
C PHE A 135 29.36 13.06 -24.55
N VAL A 136 28.26 12.35 -24.26
CA VAL A 136 27.36 12.68 -23.15
C VAL A 136 27.47 11.57 -22.10
N TYR A 137 27.51 11.97 -20.84
CA TYR A 137 27.20 11.04 -19.76
C TYR A 137 26.03 11.56 -18.93
N THR A 138 25.30 10.63 -18.30
CA THR A 138 24.22 10.98 -17.37
C THR A 138 24.59 10.58 -15.96
N ARG A 139 24.02 11.28 -14.99
CA ARG A 139 24.07 10.92 -13.57
C ARG A 139 22.65 10.82 -13.05
N ARG A 140 22.38 9.84 -12.20
CA ARG A 140 21.17 9.81 -11.40
C ARG A 140 21.49 10.43 -10.03
N GLU A 141 20.78 11.48 -9.69
CA GLU A 141 20.95 12.22 -8.44
C GLU A 141 19.67 12.08 -7.59
N PRO A 142 19.78 12.03 -6.23
CA PRO A 142 18.61 12.04 -5.37
C PRO A 142 17.77 13.31 -5.60
N LEU A 143 16.46 13.20 -5.37
CA LEU A 143 15.54 14.35 -5.44
C LEU A 143 15.76 15.33 -4.28
N GLY A 144 16.09 14.81 -3.10
CA GLY A 144 16.28 15.58 -1.87
C GLY A 144 15.38 15.08 -0.74
N VAL A 145 14.43 15.90 -0.28
CA VAL A 145 13.46 15.50 0.75
C VAL A 145 12.19 15.00 0.11
N CYS A 146 11.78 13.80 0.49
CA CYS A 146 10.53 13.17 0.07
C CYS A 146 9.52 13.18 1.22
N ALA A 147 8.23 13.28 0.91
CA ALA A 147 7.15 13.00 1.83
C ALA A 147 6.53 11.64 1.52
N GLY A 148 6.36 10.80 2.53
CA GLY A 148 5.59 9.57 2.49
C GLY A 148 4.29 9.72 3.27
N ILE A 149 3.14 9.39 2.69
CA ILE A 149 1.86 9.40 3.37
C ILE A 149 1.29 7.99 3.28
N GLY A 150 1.18 7.32 4.42
CA GLY A 150 0.77 5.93 4.55
C GLY A 150 -0.74 5.75 4.67
N ALA A 151 -1.19 4.52 4.35
CA ALA A 151 -2.55 4.05 4.60
C ALA A 151 -2.57 3.12 5.82
N TRP A 152 -3.77 2.85 6.31
CA TRP A 152 -3.99 2.15 7.58
C TRP A 152 -4.03 0.61 7.48
N ASN A 153 -4.10 0.05 6.28
CA ASN A 153 -4.27 -1.39 6.12
C ASN A 153 -2.96 -2.21 6.23
N TYR A 154 -1.83 -1.63 5.87
CA TYR A 154 -0.49 -2.21 6.02
C TYR A 154 0.51 -1.14 6.49
N PRO A 155 0.37 -0.62 7.73
CA PRO A 155 1.09 0.58 8.18
C PRO A 155 2.60 0.49 8.04
N ILE A 156 3.23 -0.54 8.64
CA ILE A 156 4.70 -0.68 8.60
C ILE A 156 5.19 -1.07 7.21
N GLN A 157 4.48 -1.96 6.52
CA GLN A 157 4.84 -2.38 5.17
C GLN A 157 4.85 -1.19 4.20
N ILE A 158 3.80 -0.35 4.21
CA ILE A 158 3.71 0.85 3.37
C ILE A 158 4.81 1.85 3.72
N ALA A 159 5.14 2.01 5.00
CA ALA A 159 6.26 2.83 5.42
C ALA A 159 7.58 2.31 4.82
N CYS A 160 7.82 1.00 4.87
CA CYS A 160 8.99 0.37 4.25
C CYS A 160 9.01 0.54 2.72
N TRP A 161 7.87 0.34 2.04
CA TRP A 161 7.78 0.48 0.58
C TRP A 161 8.15 1.88 0.10
N LYS A 162 7.79 2.91 0.87
CA LYS A 162 8.11 4.31 0.51
C LYS A 162 9.53 4.69 0.91
N THR A 163 9.99 4.24 2.07
CA THR A 163 11.32 4.61 2.58
C THR A 163 12.44 3.86 1.87
N ALA A 164 12.28 2.59 1.56
CA ALA A 164 13.35 1.77 1.00
C ALA A 164 13.94 2.33 -0.31
N PRO A 165 13.15 2.61 -1.37
CA PRO A 165 13.69 3.20 -2.60
C PRO A 165 14.20 4.64 -2.37
N ALA A 166 13.54 5.42 -1.51
CA ALA A 166 13.95 6.79 -1.21
C ALA A 166 15.34 6.81 -0.58
N LEU A 167 15.56 6.02 0.47
CA LEU A 167 16.83 5.99 1.20
C LEU A 167 17.94 5.34 0.36
N ALA A 168 17.64 4.25 -0.35
CA ALA A 168 18.61 3.62 -1.25
C ALA A 168 19.15 4.62 -2.31
N ALA A 169 18.25 5.46 -2.86
CA ALA A 169 18.62 6.51 -3.82
C ALA A 169 19.32 7.72 -3.20
N GLY A 170 19.45 7.80 -1.87
CA GLY A 170 20.12 8.90 -1.17
C GLY A 170 19.22 10.07 -0.79
N ASN A 171 17.89 9.89 -0.81
CA ASN A 171 16.94 10.88 -0.31
C ASN A 171 16.76 10.77 1.22
N ALA A 172 16.16 11.80 1.81
CA ALA A 172 15.55 11.74 3.13
C ALA A 172 14.02 11.70 3.00
N MET A 173 13.33 11.24 4.05
CA MET A 173 11.87 11.17 4.05
C MET A 173 11.27 11.71 5.34
N VAL A 174 10.22 12.52 5.19
CA VAL A 174 9.27 12.84 6.26
C VAL A 174 8.03 11.98 6.01
N PHE A 175 7.76 11.05 6.92
CA PHE A 175 6.64 10.11 6.79
C PHE A 175 5.49 10.49 7.71
N LYS A 176 4.28 10.45 7.18
CA LYS A 176 3.02 10.57 7.95
C LYS A 176 2.25 9.27 7.85
N PRO A 177 2.17 8.46 8.91
CA PRO A 177 1.27 7.31 8.93
C PRO A 177 -0.20 7.75 8.93
N SER A 178 -1.12 6.82 8.69
CA SER A 178 -2.54 7.09 8.92
C SER A 178 -2.78 7.39 10.42
N GLU A 179 -3.67 8.33 10.70
CA GLU A 179 -4.13 8.61 12.05
C GLU A 179 -4.89 7.44 12.69
N VAL A 180 -5.36 6.50 11.89
CA VAL A 180 -6.09 5.30 12.34
C VAL A 180 -5.11 4.24 12.86
N THR A 181 -3.91 4.15 12.30
CA THR A 181 -2.87 3.16 12.65
C THR A 181 -1.49 3.83 12.71
N PRO A 182 -1.24 4.65 13.76
CA PRO A 182 -0.09 5.53 13.80
C PRO A 182 1.17 4.92 14.43
N LEU A 183 1.10 3.70 15.02
CA LEU A 183 2.08 3.26 16.00
C LEU A 183 3.37 2.69 15.40
N THR A 184 3.26 1.83 14.39
CA THR A 184 4.41 1.05 13.89
C THR A 184 5.42 1.86 13.09
N ALA A 185 5.00 3.00 12.49
CA ALA A 185 5.92 3.92 11.82
C ALA A 185 6.97 4.53 12.79
N LEU A 186 6.61 4.74 14.06
CA LEU A 186 7.55 5.19 15.09
C LEU A 186 8.60 4.13 15.40
N LYS A 187 8.19 2.85 15.42
CA LYS A 187 9.11 1.72 15.61
C LYS A 187 10.09 1.57 14.44
N LEU A 188 9.62 1.79 13.21
CA LEU A 188 10.51 1.83 12.05
C LEU A 188 11.55 2.96 12.17
N ALA A 189 11.17 4.12 12.71
CA ALA A 189 12.11 5.23 12.93
C ALA A 189 13.19 4.88 13.98
N GLU A 190 12.81 4.23 15.09
CA GLU A 190 13.76 3.69 16.06
C GLU A 190 14.75 2.71 15.42
N ILE A 191 14.23 1.78 14.60
CA ILE A 191 15.03 0.75 13.90
C ILE A 191 16.03 1.40 12.93
N TYR A 192 15.61 2.38 12.13
CA TYR A 192 16.53 3.09 11.23
C TYR A 192 17.63 3.82 12.00
N THR A 193 17.31 4.47 13.12
CA THR A 193 18.30 5.15 13.96
C THR A 193 19.29 4.15 14.56
N GLU A 194 18.81 3.03 15.09
CA GLU A 194 19.66 1.96 15.65
C GLU A 194 20.55 1.31 14.58
N ALA A 195 20.05 1.18 13.35
CA ALA A 195 20.81 0.68 12.21
C ALA A 195 21.94 1.62 11.76
N GLY A 196 21.94 2.87 12.24
CA GLY A 196 22.93 3.88 11.88
C GLY A 196 22.53 4.80 10.73
N VAL A 197 21.23 4.89 10.41
CA VAL A 197 20.71 5.94 9.52
C VAL A 197 20.90 7.30 10.22
N PRO A 198 21.55 8.29 9.58
CA PRO A 198 21.82 9.59 10.20
C PRO A 198 20.55 10.30 10.67
N ALA A 199 20.70 11.10 11.73
CA ALA A 199 19.62 11.91 12.27
C ALA A 199 18.97 12.78 11.15
N GLY A 200 17.63 12.79 11.11
CA GLY A 200 16.89 13.55 10.13
C GLY A 200 16.65 12.85 8.78
N VAL A 201 17.36 11.79 8.43
CA VAL A 201 17.13 11.08 7.16
C VAL A 201 15.73 10.44 7.12
N PHE A 202 15.23 9.96 8.26
CA PHE A 202 13.86 9.52 8.40
C PHE A 202 13.21 10.21 9.59
N ASN A 203 12.08 10.88 9.35
CA ASN A 203 11.30 11.58 10.36
C ASN A 203 9.84 11.12 10.28
N VAL A 204 9.15 11.06 11.42
CA VAL A 204 7.73 10.72 11.50
C VAL A 204 6.96 11.87 12.13
N VAL A 205 6.01 12.43 11.38
CA VAL A 205 5.04 13.41 11.86
C VAL A 205 3.66 12.77 11.93
N GLN A 206 2.96 12.97 13.02
CA GLN A 206 1.66 12.37 13.30
C GLN A 206 0.53 13.39 13.06
N GLY A 207 -0.65 12.91 12.73
CA GLY A 207 -1.85 13.74 12.61
C GLY A 207 -2.78 13.28 11.49
N ASP A 208 -3.88 13.99 11.36
CA ASP A 208 -4.93 13.76 10.37
C ASP A 208 -4.54 14.24 8.95
N GLY A 209 -5.53 14.31 8.07
CA GLY A 209 -5.35 14.78 6.68
C GLY A 209 -4.81 16.21 6.57
N SER A 210 -4.97 17.06 7.60
CA SER A 210 -4.43 18.43 7.59
C SER A 210 -2.89 18.43 7.61
N VAL A 211 -2.27 17.53 8.37
CA VAL A 211 -0.81 17.36 8.40
C VAL A 211 -0.30 16.79 7.06
N GLY A 212 -1.06 15.88 6.44
CA GLY A 212 -0.78 15.41 5.08
C GLY A 212 -0.79 16.54 4.05
N ALA A 213 -1.73 17.48 4.18
CA ALA A 213 -1.80 18.67 3.32
C ALA A 213 -0.61 19.63 3.53
N LEU A 214 -0.17 19.83 4.79
CA LEU A 214 1.03 20.62 5.10
C LEU A 214 2.28 20.02 4.44
N LEU A 215 2.48 18.71 4.55
CA LEU A 215 3.59 18.01 3.87
C LEU A 215 3.50 18.14 2.36
N THR A 216 2.31 17.89 1.79
CA THR A 216 2.10 17.93 0.34
C THR A 216 2.35 19.33 -0.22
N GLY A 217 1.90 20.37 0.50
CA GLY A 217 2.06 21.78 0.11
C GLY A 217 3.43 22.38 0.42
N HIS A 218 4.31 21.70 1.16
CA HIS A 218 5.58 22.27 1.59
C HIS A 218 6.53 22.50 0.41
N PRO A 219 7.10 23.71 0.22
CA PRO A 219 7.90 24.05 -0.95
C PRO A 219 9.20 23.25 -1.06
N ASP A 220 9.80 22.85 0.07
CA ASP A 220 11.07 22.12 0.12
C ASP A 220 10.91 20.59 0.02
N ILE A 221 9.69 20.08 -0.16
CA ILE A 221 9.44 18.67 -0.49
C ILE A 221 9.54 18.51 -2.01
N ALA A 222 10.43 17.64 -2.45
CA ALA A 222 10.68 17.37 -3.87
C ALA A 222 9.78 16.27 -4.45
N LYS A 223 9.24 15.38 -3.59
CA LYS A 223 8.37 14.28 -3.98
C LYS A 223 7.36 13.96 -2.88
N VAL A 224 6.15 13.60 -3.32
CA VAL A 224 5.13 12.99 -2.44
C VAL A 224 4.81 11.58 -2.94
N SER A 225 4.93 10.58 -2.06
CA SER A 225 4.39 9.24 -2.29
C SER A 225 3.21 9.01 -1.36
N PHE A 226 2.04 8.80 -1.93
CA PHE A 226 0.77 8.68 -1.22
C PHE A 226 0.14 7.31 -1.49
N THR A 227 -0.38 6.67 -0.43
CA THR A 227 -1.28 5.51 -0.52
C THR A 227 -2.57 5.81 0.21
N GLY A 228 -3.72 5.60 -0.47
CA GLY A 228 -5.03 5.87 0.13
C GLY A 228 -6.18 5.90 -0.87
N GLY A 229 -7.27 6.55 -0.50
CA GLY A 229 -8.46 6.66 -1.36
C GLY A 229 -8.28 7.64 -2.53
N VAL A 230 -8.98 7.37 -3.64
CA VAL A 230 -8.89 8.15 -4.90
C VAL A 230 -9.15 9.63 -4.69
N GLU A 231 -10.20 10.00 -3.95
CA GLU A 231 -10.56 11.42 -3.73
C GLU A 231 -9.49 12.18 -2.94
N THR A 232 -8.82 11.50 -1.99
CA THR A 232 -7.68 12.09 -1.27
C THR A 232 -6.47 12.19 -2.19
N GLY A 233 -6.21 11.18 -3.03
CA GLY A 233 -5.13 11.21 -4.03
C GLY A 233 -5.27 12.38 -5.00
N LYS A 234 -6.48 12.67 -5.49
CA LYS A 234 -6.75 13.86 -6.33
C LYS A 234 -6.41 15.17 -5.61
N LYS A 235 -6.76 15.29 -4.33
CA LYS A 235 -6.42 16.48 -3.51
C LYS A 235 -4.89 16.61 -3.33
N VAL A 236 -4.21 15.51 -3.01
CA VAL A 236 -2.74 15.48 -2.89
C VAL A 236 -2.08 15.89 -4.20
N MET A 237 -2.51 15.33 -5.33
CA MET A 237 -1.97 15.66 -6.66
C MET A 237 -2.18 17.13 -7.03
N SER A 238 -3.38 17.66 -6.78
CA SER A 238 -3.70 19.06 -7.01
C SER A 238 -2.82 20.00 -6.17
N LEU A 239 -2.68 19.71 -4.88
CA LEU A 239 -1.87 20.52 -3.96
C LEU A 239 -0.37 20.42 -4.26
N ALA A 240 0.12 19.25 -4.63
CA ALA A 240 1.50 19.06 -5.06
C ALA A 240 1.83 19.92 -6.29
N GLY A 241 0.97 19.91 -7.30
CA GLY A 241 1.11 20.74 -8.50
C GLY A 241 1.01 22.24 -8.24
N ALA A 242 0.12 22.65 -7.33
CA ALA A 242 -0.06 24.05 -6.95
C ALA A 242 1.12 24.63 -6.13
N SER A 243 1.89 23.77 -5.47
CA SER A 243 2.97 24.22 -4.57
C SER A 243 4.34 24.39 -5.25
N SER A 244 4.93 23.36 -5.86
CA SER A 244 6.32 23.42 -6.36
C SER A 244 6.63 22.44 -7.48
N LEU A 245 5.66 21.96 -8.26
CA LEU A 245 5.83 20.98 -9.35
C LEU A 245 6.61 19.72 -8.92
N LYS A 246 6.37 19.24 -7.72
CA LYS A 246 7.06 18.08 -7.15
C LYS A 246 6.62 16.77 -7.80
N GLU A 247 7.49 15.79 -7.79
CA GLU A 247 7.16 14.43 -8.20
C GLU A 247 6.04 13.83 -7.34
N VAL A 248 5.17 13.04 -7.94
CA VAL A 248 4.12 12.31 -7.22
C VAL A 248 4.10 10.83 -7.61
N THR A 249 3.90 9.96 -6.60
CA THR A 249 3.53 8.57 -6.79
C THR A 249 2.25 8.33 -5.99
N MET A 250 1.26 7.73 -6.64
CA MET A 250 -0.07 7.48 -6.06
C MET A 250 -0.39 6.00 -6.16
N GLU A 251 -0.63 5.37 -5.01
CA GLU A 251 -1.21 4.04 -4.90
C GLU A 251 -2.61 4.18 -4.31
N LEU A 252 -3.63 3.95 -5.14
CA LEU A 252 -5.01 4.25 -4.83
C LEU A 252 -5.87 2.98 -4.86
N GLY A 253 -7.18 3.16 -4.68
CA GLY A 253 -8.12 2.06 -4.62
C GLY A 253 -8.31 1.29 -5.93
N GLY A 254 -8.99 0.16 -5.83
CA GLY A 254 -9.28 -0.71 -6.95
C GLY A 254 -10.67 -1.35 -6.89
N LYS A 255 -11.12 -1.86 -8.02
CA LYS A 255 -12.30 -2.72 -8.16
C LYS A 255 -11.94 -3.89 -9.08
N SER A 256 -10.96 -4.66 -8.65
CA SER A 256 -10.26 -5.63 -9.49
C SER A 256 -11.17 -6.78 -9.92
N PRO A 257 -11.13 -7.17 -11.20
CA PRO A 257 -11.82 -8.36 -11.68
C PRO A 257 -10.98 -9.61 -11.42
N LEU A 258 -11.61 -10.67 -10.92
CA LEU A 258 -11.13 -12.05 -10.95
C LEU A 258 -12.00 -12.83 -11.94
N ILE A 259 -11.42 -13.35 -13.00
CA ILE A 259 -12.13 -14.06 -14.08
C ILE A 259 -11.87 -15.56 -13.97
N VAL A 260 -12.92 -16.35 -13.83
CA VAL A 260 -12.85 -17.81 -13.73
C VAL A 260 -13.50 -18.43 -14.95
N PHE A 261 -12.67 -19.01 -15.83
CA PHE A 261 -13.13 -19.65 -17.07
C PHE A 261 -13.66 -21.08 -16.85
N ASP A 262 -14.37 -21.59 -17.84
CA ASP A 262 -15.05 -22.88 -17.82
C ASP A 262 -14.14 -24.12 -17.64
N ASP A 263 -12.87 -23.98 -18.00
CA ASP A 263 -11.84 -25.02 -17.87
C ASP A 263 -11.02 -24.92 -16.57
N ALA A 264 -11.36 -24.00 -15.66
CA ALA A 264 -10.63 -23.79 -14.43
C ALA A 264 -10.79 -24.99 -13.47
N ASP A 265 -9.69 -25.32 -12.76
CA ASP A 265 -9.79 -26.15 -11.56
C ASP A 265 -10.60 -25.39 -10.51
N LEU A 266 -11.83 -25.90 -10.23
CA LEU A 266 -12.80 -25.21 -9.37
C LEU A 266 -12.35 -25.13 -7.91
N ASP A 267 -11.57 -26.07 -7.42
CA ASP A 267 -11.09 -26.05 -6.05
C ASP A 267 -10.03 -24.96 -5.89
N ARG A 268 -9.05 -24.91 -6.78
CA ARG A 268 -8.06 -23.84 -6.83
C ARG A 268 -8.72 -22.47 -7.08
N ALA A 269 -9.66 -22.37 -8.00
CA ALA A 269 -10.37 -21.13 -8.31
C ALA A 269 -11.14 -20.59 -7.09
N ALA A 270 -11.79 -21.47 -6.32
CA ALA A 270 -12.49 -21.08 -5.10
C ALA A 270 -11.53 -20.65 -3.98
N ASP A 271 -10.36 -21.30 -3.83
CA ASP A 271 -9.33 -20.90 -2.87
C ASP A 271 -8.77 -19.52 -3.22
N ILE A 272 -8.46 -19.26 -4.51
CA ILE A 272 -8.02 -17.97 -5.01
C ILE A 272 -9.08 -16.90 -4.75
N ALA A 273 -10.36 -17.16 -5.07
CA ALA A 273 -11.43 -16.18 -4.89
C ALA A 273 -11.66 -15.83 -3.43
N VAL A 274 -11.60 -16.79 -2.51
CA VAL A 274 -11.74 -16.57 -1.07
C VAL A 274 -10.56 -15.75 -0.54
N THR A 275 -9.34 -16.09 -0.91
CA THR A 275 -8.14 -15.32 -0.55
C THR A 275 -8.22 -13.90 -1.11
N ALA A 276 -8.56 -13.74 -2.38
CA ALA A 276 -8.68 -12.45 -3.06
C ALA A 276 -9.74 -11.51 -2.46
N ASN A 277 -10.64 -12.01 -1.64
CA ASN A 277 -11.74 -11.22 -1.07
C ASN A 277 -11.72 -11.09 0.46
N PHE A 278 -11.14 -12.05 1.17
CA PHE A 278 -11.28 -12.13 2.62
C PHE A 278 -9.96 -12.04 3.40
N PHE A 279 -8.81 -12.14 2.74
CA PHE A 279 -7.52 -11.86 3.37
C PHE A 279 -7.50 -10.43 3.93
N SER A 280 -6.88 -10.21 5.10
CA SER A 280 -6.91 -8.93 5.82
C SER A 280 -8.33 -8.39 6.05
N SER A 281 -9.30 -9.26 6.27
CA SER A 281 -10.73 -8.89 6.40
C SER A 281 -11.25 -8.08 5.20
N GLY A 282 -10.73 -8.34 4.01
CA GLY A 282 -11.11 -7.66 2.77
C GLY A 282 -10.57 -6.24 2.61
N GLN A 283 -9.66 -5.80 3.47
CA GLN A 283 -9.12 -4.43 3.48
C GLN A 283 -7.83 -4.31 2.65
N VAL A 284 -7.86 -4.81 1.43
CA VAL A 284 -6.73 -4.83 0.49
C VAL A 284 -7.13 -4.13 -0.81
N CYS A 285 -6.31 -3.18 -1.26
CA CYS A 285 -6.57 -2.39 -2.46
C CYS A 285 -6.67 -3.24 -3.74
N THR A 286 -5.93 -4.34 -3.80
CA THR A 286 -5.90 -5.26 -4.96
C THR A 286 -7.01 -6.31 -4.95
N ASN A 287 -7.90 -6.34 -3.94
CA ASN A 287 -8.91 -7.39 -3.80
C ASN A 287 -9.75 -7.60 -5.06
N GLY A 288 -9.88 -8.87 -5.48
CA GLY A 288 -10.64 -9.31 -6.64
C GLY A 288 -12.14 -9.38 -6.38
N THR A 289 -12.74 -8.26 -5.99
CA THR A 289 -14.12 -8.20 -5.48
C THR A 289 -15.19 -8.36 -6.55
N ARG A 290 -14.86 -8.20 -7.84
CA ARG A 290 -15.72 -8.56 -8.97
C ARG A 290 -15.31 -9.93 -9.50
N VAL A 291 -15.94 -10.99 -8.98
CA VAL A 291 -15.65 -12.37 -9.39
C VAL A 291 -16.53 -12.73 -10.57
N PHE A 292 -15.99 -12.65 -11.77
CA PHE A 292 -16.65 -13.08 -13.01
C PHE A 292 -16.46 -14.59 -13.18
N VAL A 293 -17.56 -15.34 -13.31
CA VAL A 293 -17.54 -16.80 -13.44
C VAL A 293 -18.27 -17.21 -14.70
N HIS A 294 -17.65 -18.08 -15.50
CA HIS A 294 -18.30 -18.60 -16.69
C HIS A 294 -19.62 -19.33 -16.32
N ARG A 295 -20.69 -19.05 -17.06
CA ARG A 295 -22.06 -19.52 -16.76
C ARG A 295 -22.12 -21.03 -16.49
N SER A 296 -21.40 -21.83 -17.28
CA SER A 296 -21.47 -23.31 -17.17
C SER A 296 -20.97 -23.88 -15.85
N ILE A 297 -20.14 -23.11 -15.11
CA ILE A 297 -19.53 -23.57 -13.85
C ILE A 297 -19.99 -22.76 -12.63
N LYS A 298 -20.83 -21.73 -12.81
CA LYS A 298 -21.21 -20.76 -11.76
C LYS A 298 -21.72 -21.42 -10.50
N ASP A 299 -22.65 -22.35 -10.62
CA ASP A 299 -23.27 -23.00 -9.45
C ASP A 299 -22.27 -23.88 -8.71
N ALA A 300 -21.49 -24.67 -9.43
CA ALA A 300 -20.47 -25.53 -8.86
C ALA A 300 -19.33 -24.74 -8.19
N PHE A 301 -18.89 -23.64 -8.81
CA PHE A 301 -17.92 -22.73 -8.23
C PHE A 301 -18.47 -22.04 -6.97
N THR A 302 -19.69 -21.48 -7.05
CA THR A 302 -20.34 -20.81 -5.91
C THR A 302 -20.48 -21.73 -4.71
N ALA A 303 -20.88 -23.00 -4.92
CA ALA A 303 -20.97 -23.98 -3.85
C ALA A 303 -19.62 -24.20 -3.14
N ARG A 304 -18.50 -24.27 -3.91
CA ARG A 304 -17.16 -24.41 -3.34
C ARG A 304 -16.71 -23.17 -2.57
N VAL A 305 -17.00 -21.97 -3.09
CA VAL A 305 -16.73 -20.71 -2.39
C VAL A 305 -17.46 -20.68 -1.04
N LEU A 306 -18.76 -20.99 -1.02
CA LEU A 306 -19.54 -20.99 0.22
C LEU A 306 -19.05 -22.03 1.24
N GLU A 307 -18.59 -23.19 0.79
CA GLU A 307 -17.96 -24.18 1.67
C GLU A 307 -16.69 -23.64 2.33
N ARG A 308 -15.84 -22.92 1.58
CA ARG A 308 -14.62 -22.31 2.10
C ARG A 308 -14.89 -21.16 3.04
N VAL A 309 -15.86 -20.31 2.71
CA VAL A 309 -16.29 -19.20 3.59
C VAL A 309 -16.72 -19.70 4.97
N LYS A 310 -17.38 -20.87 5.06
CA LYS A 310 -17.73 -21.50 6.35
C LYS A 310 -16.52 -21.91 7.19
N ARG A 311 -15.33 -22.06 6.60
CA ARG A 311 -14.08 -22.40 7.30
C ARG A 311 -13.33 -21.18 7.82
N ILE A 312 -13.78 -19.98 7.47
CA ILE A 312 -13.18 -18.75 7.98
C ILE A 312 -13.47 -18.65 9.48
N ARG A 313 -12.40 -18.52 10.26
CA ARG A 313 -12.46 -18.40 11.71
C ARG A 313 -12.36 -16.93 12.11
N VAL A 314 -13.53 -16.32 12.28
CA VAL A 314 -13.62 -14.95 12.81
C VAL A 314 -13.34 -15.00 14.30
N GLY A 315 -12.41 -14.20 14.80
CA GLY A 315 -12.01 -14.28 16.21
C GLY A 315 -11.21 -13.07 16.69
N LYS A 316 -10.64 -13.21 17.88
CA LYS A 316 -9.71 -12.21 18.41
C LYS A 316 -8.43 -12.23 17.58
N PRO A 317 -7.95 -11.09 17.11
CA PRO A 317 -6.75 -11.04 16.26
C PRO A 317 -5.50 -11.63 16.91
N THR A 318 -5.42 -11.59 18.25
CA THR A 318 -4.29 -12.13 19.00
C THR A 318 -4.29 -13.66 19.17
N ASP A 319 -5.40 -14.33 18.83
CA ASP A 319 -5.50 -15.77 18.93
C ASP A 319 -4.89 -16.44 17.68
N ALA A 320 -3.99 -17.40 17.87
CA ALA A 320 -3.25 -18.05 16.77
C ALA A 320 -4.13 -18.75 15.73
N ASP A 321 -5.31 -19.23 16.17
CA ASP A 321 -6.28 -19.91 15.29
C ASP A 321 -7.19 -18.96 14.52
N THR A 322 -7.18 -17.67 14.81
CA THR A 322 -7.96 -16.66 14.10
C THR A 322 -7.31 -16.39 12.73
N ASN A 323 -8.13 -16.44 11.66
CA ASN A 323 -7.70 -16.06 10.32
C ASN A 323 -8.53 -14.94 9.69
N PHE A 324 -9.41 -14.32 10.50
CA PHE A 324 -10.22 -13.19 10.08
C PHE A 324 -10.52 -12.29 11.29
N GLY A 325 -10.06 -11.05 11.24
CA GLY A 325 -10.19 -10.05 12.29
C GLY A 325 -11.32 -9.05 12.04
N PRO A 326 -11.39 -8.00 12.89
CA PRO A 326 -12.31 -6.88 12.69
C PRO A 326 -11.91 -5.99 11.52
N LEU A 327 -12.78 -5.07 11.13
CA LEU A 327 -12.44 -3.89 10.34
C LEU A 327 -11.72 -2.88 11.21
N VAL A 328 -10.88 -2.05 10.60
CA VAL A 328 -9.96 -1.15 11.31
C VAL A 328 -10.62 -0.10 12.18
N SER A 329 -11.87 0.30 11.89
CA SER A 329 -12.57 1.36 12.62
C SER A 329 -14.10 1.26 12.49
N ALA A 330 -14.81 1.95 13.38
CA ALA A 330 -16.27 2.08 13.31
C ALA A 330 -16.72 2.73 11.99
N ALA A 331 -16.02 3.76 11.52
CA ALA A 331 -16.33 4.41 10.25
C ALA A 331 -16.21 3.45 9.06
N GLN A 332 -15.19 2.56 9.06
CA GLN A 332 -15.06 1.55 8.02
C GLN A 332 -16.15 0.47 8.13
N LEU A 333 -16.52 0.07 9.35
CA LEU A 333 -17.63 -0.86 9.57
C LEU A 333 -18.95 -0.30 9.02
N ASP A 334 -19.27 0.96 9.35
CA ASP A 334 -20.49 1.60 8.88
C ASP A 334 -20.51 1.72 7.35
N LYS A 335 -19.38 2.07 6.74
CA LYS A 335 -19.22 2.08 5.27
C LYS A 335 -19.53 0.71 4.67
N VAL A 336 -18.93 -0.37 5.18
CA VAL A 336 -19.09 -1.73 4.67
C VAL A 336 -20.54 -2.20 4.82
N LEU A 337 -21.17 -1.96 5.99
CA LEU A 337 -22.58 -2.29 6.22
C LEU A 337 -23.49 -1.54 5.25
N GLY A 338 -23.24 -0.25 5.00
CA GLY A 338 -23.98 0.55 4.02
C GLY A 338 -23.90 -0.02 2.60
N PHE A 339 -22.74 -0.54 2.19
CA PHE A 339 -22.60 -1.25 0.90
C PHE A 339 -23.37 -2.59 0.88
N ILE A 340 -23.31 -3.34 1.97
CA ILE A 340 -24.06 -4.60 2.08
C ILE A 340 -25.56 -4.34 1.94
N ASP A 341 -26.09 -3.29 2.59
CA ASP A 341 -27.50 -2.92 2.50
C ASP A 341 -27.86 -2.40 1.10
N SER A 342 -26.98 -1.67 0.44
CA SER A 342 -27.14 -1.26 -0.97
C SER A 342 -27.24 -2.50 -1.88
N GLY A 343 -26.36 -3.49 -1.71
CA GLY A 343 -26.41 -4.71 -2.52
C GLY A 343 -27.75 -5.47 -2.36
N LYS A 344 -28.24 -5.60 -1.12
CA LYS A 344 -29.55 -6.19 -0.86
C LYS A 344 -30.69 -5.39 -1.51
N ALA A 345 -30.67 -4.05 -1.38
CA ALA A 345 -31.68 -3.16 -1.93
C ALA A 345 -31.71 -3.16 -3.47
N GLU A 346 -30.55 -3.30 -4.11
CA GLU A 346 -30.43 -3.37 -5.57
C GLU A 346 -30.75 -4.77 -6.14
N GLY A 347 -31.07 -5.73 -5.27
CA GLY A 347 -31.53 -7.08 -5.65
C GLY A 347 -30.43 -8.11 -5.86
N ALA A 348 -29.20 -7.85 -5.40
CA ALA A 348 -28.18 -8.88 -5.33
C ALA A 348 -28.58 -9.98 -4.32
N LYS A 349 -28.35 -11.23 -4.65
CA LYS A 349 -28.70 -12.36 -3.79
C LYS A 349 -27.65 -12.55 -2.71
N LEU A 350 -27.99 -12.27 -1.46
CA LEU A 350 -27.10 -12.57 -0.33
C LEU A 350 -26.98 -14.08 -0.15
N LEU A 351 -25.75 -14.64 -0.32
CA LEU A 351 -25.47 -16.06 -0.21
C LEU A 351 -24.82 -16.45 1.11
N ALA A 352 -24.05 -15.52 1.72
CA ALA A 352 -23.43 -15.71 3.02
C ALA A 352 -23.16 -14.33 3.69
N GLY A 353 -23.09 -14.30 5.02
CA GLY A 353 -22.72 -13.13 5.82
C GLY A 353 -23.78 -12.03 5.82
N GLY A 354 -23.39 -10.81 5.55
CA GLY A 354 -24.29 -9.66 5.44
C GLY A 354 -24.73 -9.04 6.76
N THR A 355 -24.03 -9.32 7.87
CA THR A 355 -24.39 -8.85 9.21
C THR A 355 -23.16 -8.43 10.02
N ARG A 356 -23.35 -7.44 10.90
CA ARG A 356 -22.40 -7.14 11.98
C ARG A 356 -22.43 -8.29 13.00
N LEU A 357 -21.27 -8.65 13.54
CA LEU A 357 -21.15 -9.61 14.65
C LEU A 357 -21.07 -8.83 15.97
N THR A 358 -21.93 -9.19 16.94
CA THR A 358 -22.09 -8.44 18.21
C THR A 358 -22.09 -9.32 19.44
N ASP A 359 -22.08 -10.64 19.30
CA ASP A 359 -22.20 -11.55 20.44
C ASP A 359 -20.84 -11.85 21.09
N GLY A 360 -20.84 -11.98 22.41
CA GLY A 360 -19.66 -12.37 23.17
C GLY A 360 -18.48 -11.39 22.99
N HIS A 361 -17.33 -11.88 22.55
CA HIS A 361 -16.12 -11.05 22.36
C HIS A 361 -16.19 -10.08 21.17
N PHE A 362 -17.19 -10.20 20.30
CA PHE A 362 -17.42 -9.26 19.19
C PHE A 362 -18.13 -7.98 19.61
N ALA A 363 -18.72 -7.93 20.81
CA ALA A 363 -19.65 -6.87 21.23
C ALA A 363 -19.08 -5.43 21.09
N ASN A 364 -17.81 -5.25 21.42
CA ASN A 364 -17.15 -3.94 21.39
C ASN A 364 -16.25 -3.74 20.16
N GLY A 365 -16.13 -4.77 19.31
CA GLY A 365 -15.25 -4.72 18.13
C GLY A 365 -15.98 -4.36 16.85
N GLN A 366 -15.17 -4.13 15.80
CA GLN A 366 -15.66 -3.70 14.50
C GLN A 366 -15.83 -4.91 13.53
N TYR A 367 -16.56 -5.94 13.96
CA TYR A 367 -16.66 -7.20 13.22
C TYR A 367 -17.86 -7.23 12.27
N VAL A 368 -17.61 -7.69 11.05
CA VAL A 368 -18.63 -8.03 10.05
C VAL A 368 -18.38 -9.42 9.49
N ALA A 369 -19.43 -10.17 9.26
CA ALA A 369 -19.33 -11.52 8.70
C ALA A 369 -18.79 -11.47 7.25
N PRO A 370 -17.89 -12.40 6.83
CA PRO A 370 -17.52 -12.55 5.43
C PRO A 370 -18.76 -12.67 4.56
N THR A 371 -18.90 -11.78 3.57
CA THR A 371 -20.15 -11.60 2.84
C THR A 371 -19.99 -11.95 1.37
N VAL A 372 -20.90 -12.77 0.85
CA VAL A 372 -20.93 -13.17 -0.56
C VAL A 372 -22.28 -12.81 -1.16
N PHE A 373 -22.25 -12.04 -2.24
CA PHE A 373 -23.40 -11.79 -3.10
C PHE A 373 -23.29 -12.56 -4.40
N GLY A 374 -24.38 -13.19 -4.81
CA GLY A 374 -24.59 -13.78 -6.13
C GLY A 374 -25.58 -12.98 -6.96
N ASP A 375 -25.73 -13.37 -8.22
CA ASP A 375 -26.63 -12.73 -9.19
C ASP A 375 -26.41 -11.20 -9.28
N CYS A 376 -25.13 -10.79 -9.18
CA CYS A 376 -24.76 -9.38 -9.27
C CYS A 376 -24.80 -8.89 -10.71
N ARG A 377 -25.19 -7.61 -10.87
CA ARG A 377 -25.18 -6.92 -12.18
C ARG A 377 -24.13 -5.82 -12.18
N ASP A 378 -23.66 -5.45 -13.38
CA ASP A 378 -22.60 -4.45 -13.56
C ASP A 378 -22.98 -3.04 -13.08
N ASP A 379 -24.28 -2.71 -13.02
CA ASP A 379 -24.80 -1.41 -12.57
C ASP A 379 -24.89 -1.26 -11.04
N MET A 380 -24.80 -2.36 -10.30
CA MET A 380 -24.92 -2.34 -8.84
C MET A 380 -23.76 -1.57 -8.17
N LYS A 381 -24.08 -0.81 -7.13
CA LYS A 381 -23.09 -0.05 -6.37
C LYS A 381 -21.97 -0.92 -5.79
N ILE A 382 -22.30 -2.11 -5.29
CA ILE A 382 -21.33 -3.09 -4.78
C ILE A 382 -20.38 -3.63 -5.85
N VAL A 383 -20.70 -3.47 -7.13
CA VAL A 383 -19.87 -3.87 -8.28
C VAL A 383 -19.07 -2.69 -8.83
N ARG A 384 -19.60 -1.47 -8.74
CA ARG A 384 -18.98 -0.26 -9.30
C ARG A 384 -17.99 0.43 -8.37
N GLU A 385 -18.28 0.46 -7.06
CA GLU A 385 -17.52 1.23 -6.09
C GLU A 385 -16.65 0.35 -5.18
N GLU A 386 -15.55 0.91 -4.68
CA GLU A 386 -14.65 0.26 -3.75
C GLU A 386 -15.24 0.19 -2.34
N ILE A 387 -15.53 -1.01 -1.88
CA ILE A 387 -16.06 -1.27 -0.52
C ILE A 387 -14.94 -1.20 0.51
N PHE A 388 -13.79 -1.79 0.19
CA PHE A 388 -12.63 -1.97 1.07
C PHE A 388 -12.97 -2.75 2.34
N GLY A 389 -13.62 -3.89 2.14
CA GLY A 389 -14.10 -4.79 3.20
C GLY A 389 -14.49 -6.15 2.63
N PRO A 390 -14.89 -7.09 3.47
CA PRO A 390 -15.03 -8.50 3.10
C PRO A 390 -16.35 -8.77 2.36
N VAL A 391 -16.50 -8.23 1.16
CA VAL A 391 -17.71 -8.36 0.33
C VAL A 391 -17.32 -8.80 -1.08
N MET A 392 -17.63 -10.04 -1.40
CA MET A 392 -17.47 -10.66 -2.71
C MET A 392 -18.73 -10.47 -3.56
N SER A 393 -18.59 -10.04 -4.81
CA SER A 393 -19.67 -9.94 -5.80
C SER A 393 -19.43 -10.96 -6.92
N ILE A 394 -20.31 -11.94 -7.07
CA ILE A 394 -20.24 -12.96 -8.13
C ILE A 394 -21.12 -12.53 -9.30
N LEU A 395 -20.50 -12.44 -10.48
CA LEU A 395 -21.13 -12.10 -11.76
C LEU A 395 -20.93 -13.27 -12.72
N GLU A 396 -21.92 -13.54 -13.60
CA GLU A 396 -21.76 -14.53 -14.66
C GLU A 396 -21.34 -13.91 -15.98
N PHE A 397 -20.66 -14.71 -16.82
CA PHE A 397 -20.36 -14.34 -18.21
C PHE A 397 -20.42 -15.56 -19.13
N GLU A 398 -20.50 -15.33 -20.45
CA GLU A 398 -20.60 -16.39 -21.47
C GLU A 398 -19.37 -16.46 -22.40
N SER A 399 -18.75 -15.34 -22.72
CA SER A 399 -17.65 -15.31 -23.68
C SER A 399 -16.45 -14.50 -23.18
N GLU A 400 -15.27 -14.82 -23.74
CA GLU A 400 -14.02 -14.12 -23.42
C GLU A 400 -14.09 -12.63 -23.74
N ASP A 401 -14.65 -12.25 -24.92
CA ASP A 401 -14.74 -10.84 -25.31
C ASP A 401 -15.72 -10.05 -24.43
N GLU A 402 -16.83 -10.65 -24.05
CA GLU A 402 -17.80 -10.06 -23.12
C GLU A 402 -17.15 -9.77 -21.77
N VAL A 403 -16.51 -10.77 -21.16
CA VAL A 403 -15.96 -10.60 -19.80
C VAL A 403 -14.82 -9.59 -19.76
N ILE A 404 -13.98 -9.55 -20.81
CA ILE A 404 -12.90 -8.55 -20.90
C ILE A 404 -13.48 -7.14 -21.01
N ALA A 405 -14.50 -6.93 -21.84
CA ALA A 405 -15.15 -5.62 -21.97
C ALA A 405 -15.75 -5.17 -20.62
N ARG A 406 -16.48 -6.05 -19.93
CA ARG A 406 -17.08 -5.77 -18.62
C ARG A 406 -16.04 -5.59 -17.51
N ALA A 407 -14.97 -6.37 -17.53
CA ALA A 407 -13.86 -6.25 -16.58
C ALA A 407 -13.19 -4.87 -16.69
N ASN A 408 -13.02 -4.35 -17.89
CA ASN A 408 -12.42 -3.05 -18.16
C ASN A 408 -13.39 -1.86 -17.99
N ASP A 409 -14.72 -2.09 -17.92
CA ASP A 409 -15.73 -1.03 -17.71
C ASP A 409 -15.76 -0.56 -16.26
N THR A 410 -14.68 0.08 -15.88
CA THR A 410 -14.49 0.71 -14.58
C THR A 410 -13.48 1.85 -14.68
N HIS A 411 -13.59 2.85 -13.80
CA HIS A 411 -12.59 3.91 -13.68
C HIS A 411 -11.33 3.47 -12.90
N PHE A 412 -11.36 2.29 -12.32
CA PHE A 412 -10.22 1.67 -11.65
C PHE A 412 -9.38 0.82 -12.62
N GLY A 413 -8.14 0.54 -12.22
CA GLY A 413 -7.22 -0.32 -12.95
C GLY A 413 -6.03 -0.76 -12.11
N LEU A 414 -6.27 -1.12 -10.81
CA LEU A 414 -5.18 -1.52 -9.93
C LEU A 414 -4.72 -2.92 -10.24
N ALA A 415 -5.59 -3.91 -10.08
CA ALA A 415 -5.24 -5.30 -10.31
C ALA A 415 -6.30 -6.05 -11.11
N ALA A 416 -5.91 -7.21 -11.64
CA ALA A 416 -6.78 -8.16 -12.32
C ALA A 416 -6.20 -9.58 -12.23
N GLY A 417 -7.04 -10.61 -12.37
CA GLY A 417 -6.56 -11.99 -12.45
C GLY A 417 -7.46 -12.91 -13.23
N VAL A 418 -6.86 -13.97 -13.73
CA VAL A 418 -7.58 -15.02 -14.47
C VAL A 418 -7.23 -16.40 -13.92
N VAL A 419 -8.24 -17.27 -13.91
CA VAL A 419 -8.08 -18.69 -13.57
C VAL A 419 -8.56 -19.53 -14.75
N THR A 420 -7.66 -20.28 -15.37
CA THR A 420 -7.90 -21.15 -16.53
C THR A 420 -6.75 -22.15 -16.68
N GLU A 421 -7.02 -23.34 -17.17
CA GLU A 421 -5.98 -24.33 -17.51
C GLU A 421 -5.39 -24.08 -18.92
N ASN A 422 -6.00 -23.21 -19.73
CA ASN A 422 -5.54 -22.86 -21.05
C ASN A 422 -4.55 -21.70 -21.03
N LEU A 423 -3.26 -22.00 -21.16
CA LEU A 423 -2.16 -21.03 -21.11
C LEU A 423 -2.32 -19.89 -22.14
N SER A 424 -2.73 -20.23 -23.37
CA SER A 424 -2.92 -19.22 -24.43
C SER A 424 -4.08 -18.27 -24.09
N ARG A 425 -5.18 -18.79 -23.54
CA ARG A 425 -6.31 -17.99 -23.04
C ARG A 425 -5.86 -17.08 -21.90
N ALA A 426 -5.12 -17.61 -20.93
CA ALA A 426 -4.62 -16.84 -19.79
C ALA A 426 -3.85 -15.59 -20.24
N HIS A 427 -2.84 -15.76 -21.09
CA HIS A 427 -2.04 -14.64 -21.59
C HIS A 427 -2.83 -13.69 -22.48
N ARG A 428 -3.65 -14.21 -23.39
CA ARG A 428 -4.48 -13.37 -24.28
C ARG A 428 -5.46 -12.51 -23.48
N THR A 429 -6.08 -13.06 -22.44
CA THR A 429 -6.98 -12.32 -21.55
C THR A 429 -6.24 -11.26 -20.74
N ILE A 430 -5.16 -11.64 -20.05
CA ILE A 430 -4.40 -10.71 -19.20
C ILE A 430 -3.86 -9.52 -19.99
N HIS A 431 -3.36 -9.73 -21.22
CA HIS A 431 -2.85 -8.64 -22.06
C HIS A 431 -3.92 -7.64 -22.52
N ARG A 432 -5.19 -8.00 -22.41
CA ARG A 432 -6.33 -7.14 -22.77
C ARG A 432 -6.97 -6.47 -21.55
N LEU A 433 -6.60 -6.87 -20.33
CA LEU A 433 -7.11 -6.24 -19.11
C LEU A 433 -6.33 -4.96 -18.79
N GLU A 434 -7.07 -3.90 -18.45
CA GLU A 434 -6.53 -2.58 -18.18
C GLU A 434 -6.21 -2.43 -16.67
N ALA A 435 -5.22 -3.19 -16.21
CA ALA A 435 -4.75 -3.19 -14.82
C ALA A 435 -3.23 -3.20 -14.75
N GLY A 436 -2.68 -2.58 -13.71
CA GLY A 436 -1.23 -2.47 -13.54
C GLY A 436 -0.59 -3.68 -12.90
N ILE A 437 -1.36 -4.49 -12.15
CA ILE A 437 -0.92 -5.72 -11.50
C ILE A 437 -1.82 -6.86 -11.99
N CYS A 438 -1.22 -7.93 -12.52
CA CYS A 438 -2.01 -9.03 -13.06
C CYS A 438 -1.49 -10.39 -12.59
N TRP A 439 -2.43 -11.30 -12.30
CA TRP A 439 -2.12 -12.67 -11.89
C TRP A 439 -2.79 -13.72 -12.79
N ILE A 440 -2.10 -14.82 -12.99
CA ILE A 440 -2.61 -16.03 -13.67
C ILE A 440 -2.56 -17.18 -12.66
N ASN A 441 -3.70 -17.79 -12.34
CA ASN A 441 -3.83 -18.95 -11.45
C ASN A 441 -3.26 -18.75 -10.04
N THR A 442 -3.14 -17.50 -9.58
CA THR A 442 -2.74 -17.07 -8.22
C THR A 442 -3.37 -15.71 -7.91
N TRP A 443 -3.18 -15.20 -6.68
CA TRP A 443 -3.63 -13.88 -6.27
C TRP A 443 -2.85 -13.35 -5.08
N GLY A 444 -2.57 -12.04 -5.08
CA GLY A 444 -2.15 -11.28 -3.91
C GLY A 444 -0.64 -11.21 -3.68
N GLU A 445 0.15 -12.04 -4.31
CA GLU A 445 1.60 -11.97 -4.18
C GLU A 445 2.16 -10.73 -4.89
N SER A 446 2.98 -9.97 -4.17
CA SER A 446 3.65 -8.76 -4.67
C SER A 446 5.08 -8.71 -4.10
N PRO A 447 5.99 -9.58 -4.57
CA PRO A 447 7.37 -9.57 -4.11
C PRO A 447 8.05 -8.24 -4.44
N ALA A 448 9.13 -7.92 -3.73
CA ALA A 448 9.83 -6.62 -3.85
C ALA A 448 10.32 -6.32 -5.27
N GLU A 449 10.59 -7.35 -6.06
CA GLU A 449 11.03 -7.27 -7.46
C GLU A 449 9.89 -6.91 -8.44
N MET A 450 8.63 -7.13 -8.04
CA MET A 450 7.47 -6.90 -8.90
C MET A 450 7.03 -5.44 -8.80
N PRO A 451 7.04 -4.67 -9.90
CA PRO A 451 6.49 -3.32 -9.91
C PRO A 451 4.99 -3.34 -9.58
N VAL A 452 4.60 -2.52 -8.63
CA VAL A 452 3.22 -2.35 -8.17
C VAL A 452 2.72 -0.97 -8.58
N GLY A 453 1.47 -0.88 -8.99
CA GLY A 453 0.81 0.40 -9.29
C GLY A 453 -0.34 0.28 -10.27
N GLY A 454 -1.27 1.21 -10.15
CA GLY A 454 -2.53 1.18 -10.90
C GLY A 454 -2.45 1.87 -12.27
N TYR A 455 -3.41 1.48 -13.12
CA TYR A 455 -3.84 2.22 -14.31
C TYR A 455 -5.02 3.12 -13.95
N LYS A 456 -5.47 3.96 -14.87
CA LYS A 456 -6.65 4.82 -14.73
C LYS A 456 -6.61 5.63 -13.41
N GLN A 457 -7.69 5.59 -12.61
CA GLN A 457 -7.73 6.31 -11.34
C GLN A 457 -7.16 5.51 -10.14
N SER A 458 -6.55 4.37 -10.39
CA SER A 458 -5.94 3.55 -9.33
C SER A 458 -4.51 3.93 -9.01
N GLY A 459 -3.85 4.77 -9.80
CA GLY A 459 -2.50 5.21 -9.44
C GLY A 459 -1.76 6.01 -10.50
N VAL A 460 -0.63 6.57 -10.07
CA VAL A 460 0.35 7.27 -10.90
C VAL A 460 1.75 6.89 -10.42
N GLY A 461 2.64 6.52 -11.35
CA GLY A 461 3.95 5.98 -11.01
C GLY A 461 3.89 4.52 -10.60
N ARG A 462 4.93 4.04 -9.93
CA ARG A 462 5.05 2.66 -9.43
C ARG A 462 5.75 2.64 -8.09
N GLU A 463 5.40 1.65 -7.27
CA GLU A 463 6.16 1.21 -6.09
C GLU A 463 6.69 -0.20 -6.36
N ASN A 464 7.72 -0.63 -5.62
CA ASN A 464 8.45 -1.87 -5.82
C ASN A 464 9.10 -2.01 -7.22
N GLY A 465 9.89 -3.05 -7.41
CA GLY A 465 10.66 -3.26 -8.62
C GLY A 465 11.73 -2.19 -8.86
N ILE A 466 12.62 -2.46 -9.79
CA ILE A 466 13.74 -1.57 -10.10
C ILE A 466 13.30 -0.21 -10.67
N THR A 467 12.18 -0.18 -11.39
CA THR A 467 11.66 1.04 -12.04
C THR A 467 11.28 2.14 -11.05
N THR A 468 10.97 1.78 -9.80
CA THR A 468 10.65 2.74 -8.74
C THR A 468 11.82 3.69 -8.44
N LEU A 469 13.06 3.26 -8.63
CA LEU A 469 14.24 4.13 -8.46
C LEU A 469 14.23 5.33 -9.43
N GLU A 470 13.55 5.22 -10.57
CA GLU A 470 13.35 6.34 -11.50
C GLU A 470 12.50 7.45 -10.90
N HIS A 471 11.53 7.08 -10.04
CA HIS A 471 10.66 8.02 -9.33
C HIS A 471 11.31 8.64 -8.08
N TYR A 472 12.51 8.20 -7.67
CA TYR A 472 13.26 8.71 -6.53
C TYR A 472 14.62 9.31 -6.93
N THR A 473 14.88 9.41 -8.25
CA THR A 473 16.08 10.03 -8.80
C THR A 473 15.74 10.97 -9.94
N ARG A 474 16.59 11.94 -10.18
CA ARG A 474 16.54 12.79 -11.38
C ARG A 474 17.79 12.60 -12.22
N ILE A 475 17.64 12.70 -13.54
CA ILE A 475 18.74 12.58 -14.48
C ILE A 475 19.36 13.96 -14.71
N LYS A 476 20.69 14.02 -14.54
CA LYS A 476 21.50 15.15 -15.00
C LYS A 476 22.30 14.70 -16.20
N SER A 477 22.14 15.38 -17.33
CA SER A 477 22.93 15.13 -18.54
C SER A 477 24.09 16.09 -18.62
N VAL A 478 25.30 15.58 -18.94
CA VAL A 478 26.52 16.37 -19.10
C VAL A 478 27.14 16.05 -20.46
N GLN A 479 27.21 17.02 -21.33
CA GLN A 479 27.98 16.92 -22.58
C GLN A 479 29.41 17.35 -22.34
N VAL A 480 30.35 16.55 -22.81
CA VAL A 480 31.77 16.83 -22.76
C VAL A 480 32.28 17.04 -24.19
N GLU A 481 32.95 18.12 -24.42
CA GLU A 481 33.70 18.42 -25.66
C GLU A 481 35.19 18.40 -25.35
N LEU A 482 35.91 17.45 -25.93
CA LEU A 482 37.35 17.29 -25.77
C LEU A 482 38.15 18.07 -26.84
N GLY A 483 37.50 18.36 -27.96
CA GLY A 483 38.07 19.10 -29.03
C GLY A 483 37.97 20.62 -28.84
N ARG A 484 38.32 21.35 -29.88
CA ARG A 484 38.20 22.82 -29.89
C ARG A 484 36.76 23.24 -29.98
N TYR A 485 36.31 24.08 -29.03
CA TYR A 485 34.99 24.72 -29.13
C TYR A 485 35.02 25.76 -30.27
N ASN A 486 34.13 25.64 -31.23
CA ASN A 486 33.95 26.61 -32.32
C ASN A 486 32.74 27.49 -31.99
N PRO A 487 32.95 28.78 -31.64
CA PRO A 487 31.86 29.68 -31.35
C PRO A 487 31.05 29.98 -32.61
N VAL A 488 29.74 30.19 -32.42
CA VAL A 488 28.81 30.56 -33.51
C VAL A 488 28.87 32.08 -33.78
N PHE A 489 29.37 32.85 -32.81
CA PHE A 489 29.47 34.30 -32.86
C PHE A 489 30.94 34.78 -32.75
#